data_4f8117415b1a8a40c65d5ee5f8f562fa
#
_entry.id   4f8117415b1a8a40c65d5ee5f8f562fa
#
_cell.length_a   1.000
_cell.length_b   1.000
_cell.length_c   1.000
_cell.angle_alpha   90.00
_cell.angle_beta   90.00
_cell.angle_gamma   90.00
#
_symmetry.space_group_name_H-M   'P 1'
#
loop_
_entity.id
_entity.type
_entity.pdbx_description
1 polymer ?
#
loop_
_entity_poly.entity_id
_entity_poly.type
_entity_poly.pdbx_seq_one_letter_code
_entity_poly.pdbx_strand_id
1 'polypeptide(L)'
;MANNQTLVQRVSLVIQYQGTYFCGWQRQPNQRTVQEEIENTIASVINEPVTLHGAGRTDAGVHAAAQVAHFDVSGPIPAQKWATILNSRLPSDILIRGSARVDSTWHSRFTAIWRRYRYTIYTDKQPNLFVMPFVWHYYHGSLAVSYTHLTLPTT
;
A
#
# COMPACT_ATOMS: atom_id res chain seq x y z
N MET A 1 -10.76 -40.78 7.27
CA MET A 1 -10.09 -39.86 6.32
C MET A 1 -10.53 -38.44 6.69
N ALA A 2 -9.66 -37.68 7.35
CA ALA A 2 -9.99 -36.32 7.76
C ALA A 2 -10.03 -35.45 6.51
N ASN A 3 -11.18 -34.86 6.22
CA ASN A 3 -11.38 -33.86 5.20
C ASN A 3 -10.57 -32.61 5.59
N ASN A 4 -9.33 -32.51 5.12
CA ASN A 4 -8.49 -31.35 5.32
C ASN A 4 -8.95 -30.26 4.34
N GLN A 5 -10.13 -29.68 4.59
CA GLN A 5 -10.53 -28.45 3.92
C GLN A 5 -9.54 -27.38 4.38
N THR A 6 -8.59 -27.07 3.52
CA THR A 6 -7.65 -25.96 3.73
C THR A 6 -8.47 -24.68 3.85
N LEU A 7 -8.67 -24.21 5.10
CA LEU A 7 -9.50 -23.05 5.37
C LEU A 7 -8.86 -21.82 4.70
N VAL A 8 -9.61 -21.19 3.81
CA VAL A 8 -9.24 -19.90 3.24
C VAL A 8 -9.27 -18.87 4.36
N GLN A 9 -8.19 -18.13 4.52
CA GLN A 9 -8.11 -17.00 5.44
C GLN A 9 -7.94 -15.69 4.68
N ARG A 10 -8.62 -14.65 5.13
CA ARG A 10 -8.38 -13.28 4.65
C ARG A 10 -7.32 -12.61 5.50
N VAL A 11 -6.26 -12.16 4.85
CA VAL A 11 -5.12 -11.49 5.49
C VAL A 11 -5.13 -10.01 5.10
N SER A 12 -5.20 -9.13 6.10
CA SER A 12 -4.98 -7.70 5.91
C SER A 12 -3.51 -7.36 6.03
N LEU A 13 -3.06 -6.39 5.24
CA LEU A 13 -1.71 -5.82 5.27
C LEU A 13 -1.79 -4.31 5.51
N VAL A 14 -0.88 -3.81 6.35
CA VAL A 14 -0.56 -2.38 6.43
C VAL A 14 0.77 -2.17 5.73
N ILE A 15 0.77 -1.38 4.67
CA ILE A 15 1.87 -1.27 3.71
C ILE A 15 2.40 0.15 3.68
N GLN A 16 3.71 0.30 3.82
CA GLN A 16 4.44 1.54 3.57
C GLN A 16 5.25 1.39 2.29
N TYR A 17 5.28 2.40 1.44
CA TYR A 17 6.15 2.40 0.26
C TYR A 17 6.61 3.80 -0.15
N GLN A 18 7.82 3.84 -0.69
CA GLN A 18 8.38 5.01 -1.35
C GLN A 18 8.05 4.93 -2.85
N GLY A 19 7.08 5.73 -3.30
CA GLY A 19 6.51 5.62 -4.65
C GLY A 19 7.38 6.13 -5.80
N THR A 20 8.55 6.73 -5.52
CA THR A 20 9.39 7.41 -6.52
C THR A 20 9.65 6.59 -7.79
N TYR A 21 9.88 5.28 -7.64
CA TYR A 21 10.20 4.38 -8.74
C TYR A 21 9.06 3.45 -9.13
N PHE A 22 7.83 3.76 -8.69
CA PHE A 22 6.63 3.02 -9.04
C PHE A 22 5.71 3.81 -9.96
N CYS A 23 5.13 3.13 -10.94
CA CYS A 23 4.06 3.65 -11.80
C CYS A 23 2.70 3.63 -11.08
N GLY A 24 2.70 3.93 -9.78
CA GLY A 24 1.55 3.93 -8.91
C GLY A 24 1.28 2.58 -8.22
N TRP A 25 0.13 2.52 -7.58
CA TRP A 25 -0.32 1.31 -6.88
C TRP A 25 -0.76 0.21 -7.83
N GLN A 26 -1.70 0.53 -8.74
CA GLN A 26 -2.42 -0.44 -9.54
C GLN A 26 -1.53 -1.14 -10.56
N ARG A 27 -1.59 -2.48 -10.60
CA ARG A 27 -0.95 -3.30 -11.63
C ARG A 27 -1.27 -2.83 -13.04
N GLN A 28 -0.25 -2.70 -13.87
CA GLN A 28 -0.32 -2.27 -15.26
C GLN A 28 0.67 -3.08 -16.10
N PRO A 29 0.34 -3.40 -17.37
CA PRO A 29 1.25 -4.13 -18.23
C PRO A 29 2.59 -3.39 -18.41
N ASN A 30 3.69 -4.12 -18.27
CA ASN A 30 5.06 -3.61 -18.49
C ASN A 30 5.46 -2.41 -17.61
N GLN A 31 4.81 -2.23 -16.47
CA GLN A 31 5.11 -1.15 -15.53
C GLN A 31 5.40 -1.73 -14.13
N ARG A 32 6.40 -1.18 -13.45
CA ARG A 32 6.67 -1.53 -12.06
C ARG A 32 5.64 -0.89 -11.15
N THR A 33 4.82 -1.66 -10.47
CA THR A 33 3.75 -1.19 -9.59
C THR A 33 3.82 -1.85 -8.22
N VAL A 34 3.33 -1.15 -7.18
CA VAL A 34 3.38 -1.66 -5.81
C VAL A 34 2.56 -2.94 -5.65
N GLN A 35 1.37 -2.98 -6.26
CA GLN A 35 0.48 -4.14 -6.21
C GLN A 35 1.16 -5.38 -6.81
N GLU A 36 1.78 -5.25 -7.98
CA GLU A 36 2.41 -6.37 -8.68
C GLU A 36 3.62 -6.92 -7.92
N GLU A 37 4.45 -6.07 -7.34
CA GLU A 37 5.60 -6.50 -6.53
C GLU A 37 5.15 -7.34 -5.33
N ILE A 38 4.08 -6.91 -4.65
CA ILE A 38 3.56 -7.65 -3.50
C ILE A 38 2.87 -8.94 -3.94
N GLU A 39 2.05 -8.91 -5.00
CA GLU A 39 1.39 -10.10 -5.54
C GLU A 39 2.41 -11.18 -5.97
N ASN A 40 3.46 -10.78 -6.70
CA ASN A 40 4.53 -11.67 -7.11
C ASN A 40 5.29 -12.24 -5.91
N THR A 41 5.52 -11.43 -4.88
CA THR A 41 6.19 -11.88 -3.66
C THR A 41 5.32 -12.90 -2.90
N ILE A 42 4.01 -12.66 -2.76
CA ILE A 42 3.08 -13.62 -2.14
C ILE A 42 3.06 -14.91 -2.97
N ALA A 43 2.90 -14.78 -4.30
CA ALA A 43 2.85 -15.93 -5.21
C ALA A 43 4.12 -16.80 -5.11
N SER A 44 5.30 -16.18 -4.91
CA SER A 44 6.56 -16.92 -4.73
C SER A 44 6.61 -17.74 -3.43
N VAL A 45 5.78 -17.40 -2.44
CA VAL A 45 5.70 -18.12 -1.16
C VAL A 45 4.75 -19.30 -1.23
N ILE A 46 3.62 -19.14 -1.93
CA ILE A 46 2.55 -20.16 -1.97
C ILE A 46 2.51 -20.96 -3.26
N ASN A 47 3.32 -20.59 -4.27
CA ASN A 47 3.34 -21.13 -5.63
C ASN A 47 1.98 -21.04 -6.36
N GLU A 48 1.18 -20.05 -6.03
CA GLU A 48 -0.12 -19.79 -6.66
C GLU A 48 -0.31 -18.27 -6.86
N PRO A 49 -0.99 -17.86 -7.95
CA PRO A 49 -1.30 -16.46 -8.15
C PRO A 49 -2.28 -15.96 -7.09
N VAL A 50 -2.13 -14.72 -6.67
CA VAL A 50 -2.99 -14.06 -5.70
C VAL A 50 -3.41 -12.69 -6.20
N THR A 51 -4.57 -12.23 -5.80
CA THR A 51 -5.03 -10.87 -6.05
C THR A 51 -5.00 -10.06 -4.75
N LEU A 52 -4.27 -8.95 -4.78
CA LEU A 52 -4.19 -8.01 -3.66
C LEU A 52 -5.17 -6.84 -3.87
N HIS A 53 -6.09 -6.67 -2.94
CA HIS A 53 -7.09 -5.61 -2.97
C HIS A 53 -6.66 -4.44 -2.10
N GLY A 54 -6.28 -3.31 -2.69
CA GLY A 54 -5.92 -2.08 -1.96
C GLY A 54 -7.13 -1.25 -1.54
N ALA A 55 -7.00 -0.50 -0.44
CA ALA A 55 -8.01 0.45 0.03
C ALA A 55 -8.22 1.63 -0.93
N GLY A 56 -7.17 2.05 -1.62
CA GLY A 56 -7.20 3.10 -2.62
C GLY A 56 -6.05 2.96 -3.60
N ARG A 57 -6.16 3.63 -4.74
CA ARG A 57 -5.09 3.73 -5.72
C ARG A 57 -4.29 5.00 -5.46
N THR A 58 -2.99 4.93 -5.69
CA THR A 58 -2.10 6.09 -5.74
C THR A 58 -1.49 6.18 -7.13
N ASP A 59 -1.28 7.39 -7.61
CA ASP A 59 -0.66 7.64 -8.90
C ASP A 59 0.87 7.43 -8.85
N ALA A 60 1.51 7.49 -10.01
CA ALA A 60 2.96 7.34 -10.14
C ALA A 60 3.70 8.34 -9.23
N GLY A 61 4.73 7.88 -8.56
CA GLY A 61 5.54 8.69 -7.66
C GLY A 61 4.94 8.96 -6.27
N VAL A 62 3.66 8.66 -6.03
CA VAL A 62 3.00 8.91 -4.74
C VAL A 62 3.42 7.88 -3.70
N HIS A 63 3.84 8.35 -2.53
CA HIS A 63 4.22 7.53 -1.39
C HIS A 63 3.02 7.14 -0.53
N ALA A 64 3.17 6.12 0.30
CA ALA A 64 2.20 5.79 1.34
C ALA A 64 2.90 5.47 2.66
N ALA A 65 2.39 6.03 3.74
CA ALA A 65 2.84 5.67 5.10
C ALA A 65 2.10 4.45 5.66
N ALA A 66 0.86 4.21 5.23
CA ALA A 66 0.00 3.14 5.72
C ALA A 66 -1.14 2.84 4.73
N GLN A 67 -0.83 2.38 3.53
CA GLN A 67 -1.82 1.80 2.63
C GLN A 67 -2.34 0.50 3.23
N VAL A 68 -3.64 0.29 3.20
CA VAL A 68 -4.26 -0.95 3.66
C VAL A 68 -4.66 -1.80 2.46
N ALA A 69 -4.34 -3.08 2.51
CA ALA A 69 -4.73 -4.04 1.47
C ALA A 69 -5.12 -5.37 2.12
N HIS A 70 -5.73 -6.27 1.35
CA HIS A 70 -5.99 -7.64 1.77
C HIS A 70 -5.87 -8.60 0.59
N PHE A 71 -5.66 -9.86 0.94
CA PHE A 71 -5.72 -10.98 0.01
C PHE A 71 -6.28 -12.22 0.73
N ASP A 72 -6.82 -13.14 -0.05
CA ASP A 72 -7.29 -14.42 0.45
C ASP A 72 -6.25 -15.49 0.14
N VAL A 73 -5.97 -16.36 1.11
CA VAL A 73 -4.98 -17.42 0.97
C VAL A 73 -5.40 -18.66 1.73
N SER A 74 -5.11 -19.82 1.12
CA SER A 74 -5.21 -21.12 1.78
C SER A 74 -3.83 -21.57 2.26
N GLY A 75 -3.76 -22.29 3.36
CA GLY A 75 -2.51 -22.85 3.83
C GLY A 75 -2.21 -22.66 5.31
N PRO A 76 -1.08 -23.20 5.78
CA PRO A 76 -0.76 -23.26 7.21
C PRO A 76 -0.12 -21.99 7.76
N ILE A 77 0.21 -21.00 6.89
CA ILE A 77 0.92 -19.79 7.32
C ILE A 77 -0.01 -18.90 8.15
N PRO A 78 0.28 -18.64 9.44
CA PRO A 78 -0.53 -17.73 10.25
C PRO A 78 -0.52 -16.30 9.68
N ALA A 79 -1.68 -15.63 9.70
CA ALA A 79 -1.83 -14.28 9.13
C ALA A 79 -0.80 -13.27 9.68
N GLN A 80 -0.43 -13.38 10.95
CA GLN A 80 0.54 -12.49 11.62
C GLN A 80 1.98 -12.66 11.11
N LYS A 81 2.30 -13.80 10.47
CA LYS A 81 3.65 -14.09 9.95
C LYS A 81 3.90 -13.49 8.57
N TRP A 82 2.85 -13.11 7.85
CA TRP A 82 2.98 -12.59 6.49
C TRP A 82 3.85 -11.35 6.39
N ALA A 83 3.75 -10.42 7.36
CA ALA A 83 4.61 -9.22 7.36
C ALA A 83 6.11 -9.59 7.37
N THR A 84 6.52 -10.51 8.23
CA THR A 84 7.92 -10.97 8.33
C THR A 84 8.36 -11.68 7.05
N ILE A 85 7.51 -12.57 6.53
CA ILE A 85 7.81 -13.36 5.33
C ILE A 85 7.96 -12.44 4.11
N LEU A 86 7.04 -11.50 3.92
CA LEU A 86 7.08 -10.58 2.79
C LEU A 86 8.29 -9.63 2.87
N ASN A 87 8.57 -9.08 4.05
CA ASN A 87 9.70 -8.16 4.22
C ASN A 87 11.08 -8.83 4.00
N SER A 88 11.17 -10.14 4.10
CA SER A 88 12.42 -10.85 3.76
C SER A 88 12.68 -10.99 2.26
N ARG A 89 11.71 -10.63 1.41
CA ARG A 89 11.75 -10.83 -0.05
C ARG A 89 11.44 -9.57 -0.85
N LEU A 90 10.66 -8.65 -0.27
CA LEU A 90 10.29 -7.39 -0.93
C LEU A 90 11.50 -6.47 -1.12
N PRO A 91 11.48 -5.64 -2.17
CA PRO A 91 12.49 -4.61 -2.36
C PRO A 91 12.43 -3.56 -1.24
N SER A 92 13.53 -2.84 -1.04
CA SER A 92 13.71 -1.89 0.07
C SER A 92 12.76 -0.68 0.06
N ASP A 93 12.07 -0.43 -1.04
CA ASP A 93 11.10 0.66 -1.20
C ASP A 93 9.65 0.25 -0.88
N ILE A 94 9.44 -1.03 -0.42
CA ILE A 94 8.17 -1.52 0.14
C ILE A 94 8.44 -2.16 1.50
N LEU A 95 7.61 -1.81 2.49
CA LEU A 95 7.63 -2.39 3.82
C LEU A 95 6.23 -2.77 4.28
N ILE A 96 6.02 -4.01 4.67
CA ILE A 96 4.80 -4.47 5.33
C ILE A 96 4.94 -4.19 6.83
N ARG A 97 4.22 -3.21 7.33
CA ARG A 97 4.26 -2.79 8.74
C ARG A 97 3.53 -3.74 9.68
N GLY A 98 2.58 -4.48 9.15
CA GLY A 98 1.82 -5.47 9.91
C GLY A 98 0.91 -6.29 9.02
N SER A 99 0.58 -7.47 9.50
CA SER A 99 -0.38 -8.37 8.89
C SER A 99 -1.26 -9.02 9.96
N ALA A 100 -2.55 -9.20 9.67
CA ALA A 100 -3.51 -9.79 10.58
C ALA A 100 -4.60 -10.55 9.83
N ARG A 101 -5.19 -11.56 10.51
CA ARG A 101 -6.41 -12.19 10.03
C ARG A 101 -7.58 -11.24 10.24
N VAL A 102 -8.44 -11.13 9.23
CA VAL A 102 -9.68 -10.37 9.29
C VAL A 102 -10.85 -11.26 8.87
N ASP A 103 -12.06 -10.83 9.19
CA ASP A 103 -13.28 -11.52 8.80
C ASP A 103 -13.42 -11.56 7.27
N SER A 104 -14.04 -12.60 6.73
CA SER A 104 -14.25 -12.76 5.29
C SER A 104 -15.15 -11.67 4.67
N THR A 105 -15.97 -11.01 5.47
CA THR A 105 -16.81 -9.87 5.04
C THR A 105 -16.06 -8.54 5.01
N TRP A 106 -14.91 -8.47 5.70
CA TRP A 106 -14.08 -7.27 5.70
C TRP A 106 -13.40 -7.05 4.33
N HIS A 107 -13.44 -5.84 3.82
CA HIS A 107 -12.83 -5.49 2.55
C HIS A 107 -12.08 -4.17 2.66
N SER A 108 -10.78 -4.15 2.36
CA SER A 108 -9.90 -2.99 2.50
C SER A 108 -10.45 -1.70 1.86
N ARG A 109 -11.19 -1.80 0.75
CA ARG A 109 -11.77 -0.66 0.05
C ARG A 109 -13.19 -0.31 0.53
N PHE A 110 -14.07 -1.31 0.65
CA PHE A 110 -15.50 -1.07 0.84
C PHE A 110 -15.88 -0.89 2.31
N THR A 111 -15.11 -1.45 3.24
CA THR A 111 -15.31 -1.25 4.68
C THR A 111 -14.43 -0.12 5.25
N ALA A 112 -13.67 0.58 4.41
CA ALA A 112 -12.85 1.70 4.84
C ALA A 112 -13.73 2.88 5.30
N ILE A 113 -13.49 3.37 6.52
CA ILE A 113 -14.24 4.47 7.12
C ILE A 113 -13.68 5.82 6.65
N TRP A 114 -12.36 5.92 6.45
CA TRP A 114 -11.71 7.15 5.98
C TRP A 114 -10.40 6.85 5.26
N ARG A 115 -9.94 7.82 4.46
CA ARG A 115 -8.63 7.85 3.83
C ARG A 115 -8.02 9.22 4.06
N ARG A 116 -6.73 9.25 4.42
CA ARG A 116 -6.02 10.51 4.66
C ARG A 116 -4.96 10.70 3.58
N TYR A 117 -4.98 11.87 2.96
CA TYR A 117 -3.95 12.33 2.04
C TYR A 117 -3.21 13.52 2.64
N ARG A 118 -1.90 13.60 2.39
CA ARG A 118 -1.06 14.70 2.82
C ARG A 118 -0.25 15.20 1.63
N TYR A 119 -0.36 16.48 1.35
CA TYR A 119 0.53 17.19 0.45
C TYR A 119 1.49 17.99 1.29
N THR A 120 2.80 17.80 1.08
CA THR A 120 3.83 18.54 1.81
C THR A 120 4.49 19.51 0.85
N ILE A 121 4.46 20.80 1.18
CA ILE A 121 5.06 21.87 0.38
C ILE A 121 6.27 22.39 1.14
N TYR A 122 7.41 22.45 0.47
CA TYR A 122 8.65 23.01 1.01
C TYR A 122 8.88 24.39 0.39
N THR A 123 8.99 25.43 1.22
CA THR A 123 8.97 26.83 0.77
C THR A 123 10.31 27.56 0.89
N ASP A 124 11.34 26.94 1.48
CA ASP A 124 12.66 27.53 1.54
C ASP A 124 13.28 27.69 0.15
N LYS A 125 14.05 28.77 -0.04
CA LYS A 125 14.75 29.02 -1.33
C LYS A 125 15.80 27.96 -1.62
N GLN A 126 16.48 27.46 -0.58
CA GLN A 126 17.50 26.43 -0.74
C GLN A 126 16.86 25.04 -0.60
N PRO A 127 17.03 24.15 -1.59
CA PRO A 127 16.49 22.81 -1.51
C PRO A 127 17.19 22.00 -0.43
N ASN A 128 16.42 21.20 0.31
CA ASN A 128 16.93 20.21 1.24
C ASN A 128 16.86 18.82 0.59
N LEU A 129 18.00 18.28 0.17
CA LEU A 129 18.09 17.02 -0.58
C LEU A 129 17.46 15.83 0.14
N PHE A 130 17.41 15.84 1.48
CA PHE A 130 16.84 14.74 2.27
C PHE A 130 15.31 14.73 2.28
N VAL A 131 14.65 15.87 2.01
CA VAL A 131 13.19 15.95 1.98
C VAL A 131 12.61 16.11 0.58
N MET A 132 13.43 16.51 -0.41
CA MET A 132 12.98 16.74 -1.79
C MET A 132 12.18 15.57 -2.40
N PRO A 133 12.50 14.30 -2.17
CA PRO A 133 11.71 13.19 -2.71
C PRO A 133 10.27 13.11 -2.18
N PHE A 134 9.97 13.81 -1.07
CA PHE A 134 8.71 13.70 -0.32
C PHE A 134 7.88 14.98 -0.30
N VAL A 135 8.34 16.04 -0.99
CA VAL A 135 7.72 17.36 -0.92
C VAL A 135 7.59 17.99 -2.32
N TRP A 136 6.64 18.89 -2.43
CA TRP A 136 6.61 19.81 -3.55
C TRP A 136 7.41 21.06 -3.17
N HIS A 137 8.53 21.30 -3.86
CA HIS A 137 9.34 22.49 -3.63
C HIS A 137 8.73 23.69 -4.36
N TYR A 138 8.21 24.64 -3.58
CA TYR A 138 7.62 25.87 -4.08
C TYR A 138 8.22 27.07 -3.36
N TYR A 139 9.04 27.86 -4.04
CA TYR A 139 9.74 29.02 -3.47
C TYR A 139 9.44 30.33 -4.22
N HIS A 140 8.46 30.34 -5.12
CA HIS A 140 8.06 31.51 -5.91
C HIS A 140 6.82 32.18 -5.28
N GLY A 141 7.03 33.07 -4.31
CA GLY A 141 5.96 33.89 -3.72
C GLY A 141 5.33 33.33 -2.43
N SER A 142 4.33 34.04 -1.87
CA SER A 142 3.59 33.60 -0.69
C SER A 142 2.47 32.64 -1.09
N LEU A 143 2.37 31.51 -0.38
CA LEU A 143 1.22 30.63 -0.50
C LEU A 143 0.07 31.19 0.36
N ALA A 144 -1.02 31.58 -0.27
CA ALA A 144 -2.26 31.84 0.44
C ALA A 144 -2.84 30.47 0.86
N VAL A 145 -2.79 30.16 2.15
CA VAL A 145 -3.36 28.92 2.68
C VAL A 145 -4.86 29.12 2.87
N SER A 146 -5.67 28.64 1.94
CA SER A 146 -7.11 28.49 2.11
C SER A 146 -7.39 27.09 2.64
N TYR A 147 -7.82 26.98 3.91
CA TYR A 147 -8.28 25.70 4.46
C TYR A 147 -9.67 25.39 3.91
N THR A 148 -9.76 24.64 2.83
CA THR A 148 -10.98 23.95 2.45
C THR A 148 -10.88 22.49 2.90
N HIS A 149 -11.79 22.06 3.78
CA HIS A 149 -12.00 20.64 4.06
C HIS A 149 -12.66 20.03 2.82
N LEU A 150 -11.85 19.42 1.95
CA LEU A 150 -12.36 18.59 0.87
C LEU A 150 -12.62 17.19 1.41
N THR A 151 -13.86 16.95 1.81
CA THR A 151 -14.38 15.57 1.90
C THR A 151 -14.72 15.13 0.49
N LEU A 152 -13.84 14.34 -0.14
CA LEU A 152 -14.16 13.71 -1.41
C LEU A 152 -15.20 12.61 -1.15
N PRO A 153 -16.37 12.64 -1.85
CA PRO A 153 -17.32 11.54 -1.76
C PRO A 153 -16.65 10.26 -2.25
N THR A 154 -16.72 9.21 -1.44
CA THR A 154 -16.31 7.86 -1.84
C THR A 154 -17.42 7.27 -2.69
N THR A 155 -17.27 7.31 -4.01
CA THR A 155 -18.05 6.48 -4.95
C THR A 155 -17.44 5.11 -5.08
#